data_dd354fd9b3487aad7a67745616df746e
#
_entry.id   dd354fd9b3487aad7a67745616df746e
#
_cell.length_a   1.000
_cell.length_b   1.000
_cell.length_c   1.000
_cell.angle_alpha   90.00
_cell.angle_beta   90.00
_cell.angle_gamma   90.00
#
_symmetry.space_group_name_H-M   'P 1'
#
loop_
_entity.id
_entity.type
_entity.pdbx_description
1 polymer ?
#
loop_
_entity_poly.entity_id
_entity_poly.type
_entity_poly.pdbx_seq_one_letter_code
_entity_poly.pdbx_strand_id
1 'polypeptide(L)'
;MTKKLILLRHAKSYWGESGRLLFKGNDHDRPLNERGRKATKLMSQYFLDNDINVDFIFSSTAKRATETLNPFKNKSISNFGYEIHKKLYTFNYYDLLTFTKRIEDKYQNIMLISHNPSIQNFCLEYVKNKKNNQNFEKLKQKFPTCAVAVLLSNSKNWSSIDKKGFELKKFIIPKSIDD
;
A
#
# COMPACT_ATOMS: atom_id res chain seq x y z
N MET A 1 -7.62 -20.04 -8.48
CA MET A 1 -7.62 -18.56 -8.66
C MET A 1 -6.60 -18.00 -7.68
N THR A 2 -5.85 -16.99 -8.07
CA THR A 2 -4.83 -16.36 -7.19
C THR A 2 -5.38 -15.08 -6.60
N LYS A 3 -5.08 -14.81 -5.34
CA LYS A 3 -5.36 -13.51 -4.70
C LYS A 3 -4.17 -12.58 -4.89
N LYS A 4 -4.40 -11.34 -5.34
CA LYS A 4 -3.38 -10.30 -5.47
C LYS A 4 -3.63 -9.21 -4.43
N LEU A 5 -2.67 -9.03 -3.52
CA LEU A 5 -2.66 -7.96 -2.52
C LEU A 5 -1.61 -6.93 -2.89
N ILE A 6 -2.03 -5.70 -3.10
CA ILE A 6 -1.14 -4.56 -3.30
C ILE A 6 -1.11 -3.74 -2.02
N LEU A 7 0.08 -3.56 -1.45
CA LEU A 7 0.29 -2.72 -0.28
C LEU A 7 0.96 -1.42 -0.71
N LEU A 8 0.26 -0.30 -0.56
CA LEU A 8 0.75 1.04 -0.86
C LEU A 8 0.93 1.82 0.45
N ARG A 9 2.17 2.20 0.78
CA ARG A 9 2.41 3.15 1.87
C ARG A 9 1.96 4.54 1.42
N HIS A 10 1.23 5.28 2.27
CA HIS A 10 0.89 6.68 1.98
C HIS A 10 2.11 7.48 1.51
N ALA A 11 1.91 8.48 0.66
CA ALA A 11 2.96 9.33 0.13
C ALA A 11 3.49 10.33 1.18
N LYS A 12 4.54 11.07 0.82
CA LYS A 12 5.23 11.96 1.76
C LYS A 12 4.30 13.07 2.25
N SER A 13 4.13 13.12 3.57
CA SER A 13 3.31 14.12 4.24
C SER A 13 4.12 15.35 4.69
N TYR A 14 3.40 16.43 4.96
CA TYR A 14 3.96 17.67 5.48
C TYR A 14 4.38 17.51 6.96
N TRP A 15 5.56 17.99 7.32
CA TRP A 15 6.14 17.93 8.67
C TRP A 15 6.52 19.32 9.20
N GLY A 16 6.13 20.40 8.50
CA GLY A 16 6.58 21.75 8.77
C GLY A 16 7.85 22.12 8.00
N GLU A 17 8.18 23.42 7.97
CA GLU A 17 9.28 23.96 7.16
C GLU A 17 10.67 23.52 7.64
N SER A 18 10.84 23.26 8.94
CA SER A 18 12.12 22.86 9.53
C SER A 18 12.33 21.35 9.67
N GLY A 19 11.43 20.51 9.09
CA GLY A 19 11.52 19.06 9.21
C GLY A 19 11.23 18.50 10.62
N ARG A 20 10.98 19.37 11.61
CA ARG A 20 10.49 19.02 12.94
C ARG A 20 8.96 19.11 12.94
N LEU A 21 8.30 18.46 13.88
CA LEU A 21 6.84 18.44 14.11
C LEU A 21 6.26 19.87 14.33
N LEU A 22 6.20 20.67 13.27
CA LEU A 22 5.57 21.99 13.28
C LEU A 22 4.14 21.99 12.72
N PHE A 23 3.61 20.79 12.38
CA PHE A 23 2.20 20.69 12.06
C PHE A 23 1.39 20.85 13.35
N LYS A 24 0.66 21.97 13.48
CA LYS A 24 -0.14 22.33 14.68
C LYS A 24 -1.43 21.51 14.82
N GLY A 25 -1.63 20.45 14.05
CA GLY A 25 -2.79 19.55 14.08
C GLY A 25 -2.44 18.15 14.57
N ASN A 26 -3.45 17.29 14.64
CA ASN A 26 -3.27 15.88 14.93
C ASN A 26 -2.51 15.17 13.80
N ASP A 27 -1.71 14.14 14.13
CA ASP A 27 -0.99 13.34 13.11
C ASP A 27 -1.93 12.77 12.02
N HIS A 28 -3.15 12.41 12.41
CA HIS A 28 -4.17 11.92 11.49
C HIS A 28 -4.52 12.94 10.38
N ASP A 29 -4.56 14.23 10.70
CA ASP A 29 -5.00 15.31 9.80
C ASP A 29 -3.86 15.88 8.94
N ARG A 30 -2.66 15.35 9.07
CA ARG A 30 -1.47 15.80 8.37
C ARG A 30 -1.57 15.50 6.86
N PRO A 31 -1.56 16.54 5.98
CA PRO A 31 -1.73 16.40 4.54
C PRO A 31 -0.44 15.91 3.86
N LEU A 32 -0.53 15.59 2.59
CA LEU A 32 0.64 15.41 1.73
C LEU A 32 1.37 16.74 1.51
N ASN A 33 2.69 16.68 1.41
CA ASN A 33 3.48 17.80 0.86
C ASN A 33 3.54 17.71 -0.68
N GLU A 34 4.18 18.67 -1.32
CA GLU A 34 4.27 18.73 -2.79
C GLU A 34 4.95 17.50 -3.39
N ARG A 35 6.06 17.03 -2.77
CA ARG A 35 6.75 15.79 -3.19
C ARG A 35 5.84 14.56 -3.08
N GLY A 36 5.00 14.51 -2.05
CA GLY A 36 4.02 13.45 -1.89
C GLY A 36 2.97 13.47 -3.00
N ARG A 37 2.43 14.65 -3.32
CA ARG A 37 1.46 14.81 -4.41
C ARG A 37 2.05 14.44 -5.79
N LYS A 38 3.29 14.81 -6.07
CA LYS A 38 4.00 14.39 -7.30
C LYS A 38 4.18 12.87 -7.34
N ALA A 39 4.65 12.26 -6.23
CA ALA A 39 4.88 10.83 -6.14
C ALA A 39 3.59 9.99 -6.33
N THR A 40 2.44 10.45 -5.83
CA THR A 40 1.17 9.73 -6.04
C THR A 40 0.72 9.76 -7.50
N LYS A 41 0.87 10.90 -8.18
CA LYS A 41 0.56 11.02 -9.61
C LYS A 41 1.47 10.12 -10.44
N LEU A 42 2.78 10.14 -10.19
CA LEU A 42 3.75 9.29 -10.86
C LEU A 42 3.42 7.80 -10.65
N MET A 43 3.13 7.38 -9.42
CA MET A 43 2.79 5.99 -9.12
C MET A 43 1.47 5.56 -9.76
N SER A 44 0.45 6.41 -9.77
CA SER A 44 -0.82 6.09 -10.43
C SER A 44 -0.66 5.99 -11.96
N GLN A 45 0.18 6.84 -12.56
CA GLN A 45 0.51 6.73 -13.99
C GLN A 45 1.25 5.43 -14.28
N TYR A 46 2.22 5.06 -13.43
CA TYR A 46 2.91 3.77 -13.53
C TYR A 46 1.93 2.58 -13.49
N PHE A 47 0.87 2.64 -12.68
CA PHE A 47 -0.16 1.60 -12.67
C PHE A 47 -0.88 1.50 -14.01
N LEU A 48 -1.24 2.64 -14.63
CA LEU A 48 -1.88 2.67 -15.94
C LEU A 48 -0.95 2.13 -17.03
N ASP A 49 0.30 2.60 -17.07
CA ASP A 49 1.29 2.22 -18.09
C ASP A 49 1.71 0.74 -18.02
N ASN A 50 1.52 0.10 -16.89
CA ASN A 50 1.88 -1.31 -16.65
C ASN A 50 0.65 -2.22 -16.44
N ASP A 51 -0.56 -1.78 -16.77
CA ASP A 51 -1.81 -2.51 -16.62
C ASP A 51 -2.01 -3.11 -15.22
N ILE A 52 -1.55 -2.36 -14.18
CA ILE A 52 -1.74 -2.77 -12.79
C ILE A 52 -3.10 -2.26 -12.32
N ASN A 53 -4.09 -3.13 -12.36
CA ASN A 53 -5.43 -2.85 -11.87
C ASN A 53 -5.78 -3.71 -10.65
N VAL A 54 -6.81 -3.28 -9.94
CA VAL A 54 -7.38 -3.97 -8.78
C VAL A 54 -8.90 -3.95 -8.86
N ASP A 55 -9.53 -4.88 -8.16
CA ASP A 55 -10.98 -4.90 -8.06
C ASP A 55 -11.45 -3.78 -7.13
N PHE A 56 -10.75 -3.60 -5.99
CA PHE A 56 -11.15 -2.63 -4.98
C PHE A 56 -9.97 -2.05 -4.21
N ILE A 57 -10.10 -0.79 -3.76
CA ILE A 57 -9.10 -0.10 -2.95
C ILE A 57 -9.66 0.20 -1.56
N PHE A 58 -8.94 -0.21 -0.52
CA PHE A 58 -9.22 0.19 0.85
C PHE A 58 -8.13 1.14 1.35
N SER A 59 -8.52 2.29 1.88
CA SER A 59 -7.59 3.31 2.38
C SER A 59 -7.80 3.62 3.85
N SER A 60 -6.70 3.90 4.54
CA SER A 60 -6.73 4.51 5.87
C SER A 60 -7.47 5.84 5.86
N THR A 61 -8.10 6.19 6.98
CA THR A 61 -8.77 7.47 7.19
C THR A 61 -7.82 8.67 7.33
N ALA A 62 -6.53 8.46 7.59
CA ALA A 62 -5.58 9.57 7.72
C ALA A 62 -5.51 10.41 6.43
N LYS A 63 -5.48 11.75 6.58
CA LYS A 63 -5.52 12.69 5.45
C LYS A 63 -4.44 12.40 4.40
N ARG A 64 -3.21 12.08 4.82
CA ARG A 64 -2.13 11.67 3.90
C ARG A 64 -2.44 10.41 3.09
N ALA A 65 -3.22 9.47 3.65
CA ALA A 65 -3.62 8.24 2.94
C ALA A 65 -4.77 8.52 1.96
N THR A 66 -5.77 9.29 2.37
CA THR A 66 -6.90 9.69 1.51
C THR A 66 -6.44 10.58 0.35
N GLU A 67 -5.48 11.49 0.58
CA GLU A 67 -4.87 12.27 -0.50
C GLU A 67 -3.99 11.39 -1.43
N THR A 68 -3.34 10.34 -0.89
CA THR A 68 -2.61 9.35 -1.71
C THR A 68 -3.57 8.58 -2.61
N LEU A 69 -4.76 8.23 -2.12
CA LEU A 69 -5.79 7.52 -2.87
C LEU A 69 -6.30 8.31 -4.10
N ASN A 70 -6.33 9.64 -4.05
CA ASN A 70 -7.02 10.46 -5.05
C ASN A 70 -6.69 10.12 -6.52
N PRO A 71 -5.43 10.02 -6.97
CA PRO A 71 -5.14 9.68 -8.36
C PRO A 71 -5.46 8.21 -8.73
N PHE A 72 -5.64 7.33 -7.74
CA PHE A 72 -6.00 5.92 -7.95
C PHE A 72 -7.51 5.67 -8.08
N LYS A 73 -8.35 6.70 -7.91
CA LYS A 73 -9.81 6.61 -8.10
C LYS A 73 -10.22 6.45 -9.57
N ASN A 74 -9.27 6.39 -10.49
CA ASN A 74 -9.50 6.13 -11.90
C ASN A 74 -10.08 4.71 -12.07
N LYS A 75 -11.16 4.57 -12.84
CA LYS A 75 -11.82 3.28 -13.12
C LYS A 75 -10.90 2.27 -13.81
N SER A 76 -9.90 2.75 -14.58
CA SER A 76 -8.88 1.88 -15.17
C SER A 76 -7.92 1.26 -14.15
N ILE A 77 -7.84 1.81 -12.93
CA ILE A 77 -7.04 1.24 -11.84
C ILE A 77 -7.92 0.44 -10.88
N SER A 78 -9.11 0.93 -10.54
CA SER A 78 -10.03 0.27 -9.60
C SER A 78 -11.39 0.02 -10.23
N ASN A 79 -11.70 -1.24 -10.52
CA ASN A 79 -12.89 -1.65 -11.27
C ASN A 79 -14.20 -1.36 -10.51
N PHE A 80 -14.22 -1.64 -9.19
CA PHE A 80 -15.43 -1.54 -8.36
C PHE A 80 -15.38 -0.38 -7.35
N GLY A 81 -14.32 0.42 -7.35
CA GLY A 81 -14.22 1.62 -6.52
C GLY A 81 -13.31 1.50 -5.30
N TYR A 82 -13.66 2.22 -4.24
CA TYR A 82 -12.83 2.32 -3.04
C TYR A 82 -13.67 2.55 -1.78
N GLU A 83 -13.08 2.23 -0.62
CA GLU A 83 -13.60 2.52 0.71
C GLU A 83 -12.51 3.10 1.61
N ILE A 84 -12.88 4.07 2.47
CA ILE A 84 -12.01 4.66 3.49
C ILE A 84 -12.34 4.01 4.82
N HIS A 85 -11.35 3.36 5.47
CA HIS A 85 -11.59 2.51 6.62
C HIS A 85 -10.65 2.82 7.80
N LYS A 86 -11.25 3.11 9.00
CA LYS A 86 -10.51 3.47 10.21
C LYS A 86 -9.51 2.40 10.66
N LYS A 87 -9.81 1.11 10.46
CA LYS A 87 -8.92 -0.01 10.84
C LYS A 87 -7.59 -0.03 10.06
N LEU A 88 -7.49 0.69 8.95
CA LEU A 88 -6.25 0.83 8.19
C LEU A 88 -5.37 1.99 8.68
N TYR A 89 -5.85 2.80 9.63
CA TYR A 89 -5.00 3.71 10.41
C TYR A 89 -4.36 2.93 11.54
N THR A 90 -3.39 2.12 11.18
CA THR A 90 -2.70 1.21 12.11
C THR A 90 -1.20 1.18 11.86
N PHE A 91 -0.43 0.87 12.90
CA PHE A 91 1.01 0.65 12.89
C PHE A 91 1.37 -0.82 13.18
N ASN A 92 0.35 -1.65 13.43
CA ASN A 92 0.49 -3.08 13.68
C ASN A 92 0.14 -3.89 12.42
N TYR A 93 1.05 -4.75 11.97
CA TYR A 93 0.84 -5.60 10.80
C TYR A 93 -0.28 -6.63 10.98
N TYR A 94 -0.56 -7.02 12.21
CA TYR A 94 -1.62 -7.98 12.52
C TYR A 94 -3.02 -7.42 12.22
N ASP A 95 -3.20 -6.11 12.38
CA ASP A 95 -4.45 -5.45 12.01
C ASP A 95 -4.67 -5.49 10.49
N LEU A 96 -3.59 -5.31 9.71
CA LEU A 96 -3.65 -5.45 8.24
C LEU A 96 -4.04 -6.87 7.83
N LEU A 97 -3.48 -7.89 8.50
CA LEU A 97 -3.86 -9.28 8.25
C LEU A 97 -5.32 -9.53 8.58
N THR A 98 -5.75 -9.11 9.77
CA THR A 98 -7.13 -9.29 10.23
C THR A 98 -8.12 -8.59 9.29
N PHE A 99 -7.76 -7.40 8.80
CA PHE A 99 -8.55 -6.68 7.81
C PHE A 99 -8.60 -7.47 6.49
N THR A 100 -7.45 -7.89 5.96
CA THR A 100 -7.35 -8.65 4.71
C THR A 100 -8.18 -9.92 4.74
N LYS A 101 -8.14 -10.67 5.85
CA LYS A 101 -8.90 -11.93 6.02
C LYS A 101 -10.43 -11.75 6.03
N ARG A 102 -10.92 -10.54 6.21
CA ARG A 102 -12.36 -10.22 6.23
C ARG A 102 -12.89 -9.65 4.92
N ILE A 103 -12.02 -9.47 3.94
CA ILE A 103 -12.42 -8.97 2.61
C ILE A 103 -13.24 -10.04 1.90
N GLU A 104 -14.29 -9.62 1.21
CA GLU A 104 -15.14 -10.52 0.44
C GLU A 104 -14.35 -11.20 -0.69
N ASP A 105 -14.54 -12.50 -0.86
CA ASP A 105 -13.82 -13.29 -1.85
C ASP A 105 -14.21 -12.99 -3.30
N LYS A 106 -15.26 -12.22 -3.54
CA LYS A 106 -15.58 -11.69 -4.87
C LYS A 106 -14.46 -10.80 -5.44
N TYR A 107 -13.69 -10.12 -4.56
CA TYR A 107 -12.51 -9.35 -4.94
C TYR A 107 -11.28 -10.27 -4.99
N GLN A 108 -10.67 -10.41 -6.16
CA GLN A 108 -9.46 -11.22 -6.32
C GLN A 108 -8.19 -10.37 -6.18
N ASN A 109 -8.27 -9.10 -6.59
CA ASN A 109 -7.16 -8.16 -6.62
C ASN A 109 -7.53 -6.93 -5.79
N ILE A 110 -6.85 -6.69 -4.69
CA ILE A 110 -7.14 -5.56 -3.80
C ILE A 110 -5.90 -4.71 -3.55
N MET A 111 -6.11 -3.42 -3.28
CA MET A 111 -5.06 -2.54 -2.79
C MET A 111 -5.42 -2.01 -1.41
N LEU A 112 -4.45 -2.05 -0.48
CA LEU A 112 -4.53 -1.40 0.84
C LEU A 112 -3.58 -0.21 0.87
N ILE A 113 -4.09 0.98 1.22
CA ILE A 113 -3.31 2.19 1.46
C ILE A 113 -3.22 2.40 2.97
N SER A 114 -2.02 2.25 3.55
CA SER A 114 -1.82 2.30 4.99
C SER A 114 -0.44 2.88 5.35
N HIS A 115 0.12 2.52 6.49
CA HIS A 115 1.24 3.16 7.15
C HIS A 115 2.38 2.18 7.44
N ASN A 116 3.61 2.71 7.63
CA ASN A 116 4.69 1.97 8.28
C ASN A 116 4.64 2.21 9.81
N PRO A 117 5.08 1.22 10.60
CA PRO A 117 5.76 -0.02 10.20
C PRO A 117 4.82 -1.18 9.79
N SER A 118 3.49 -1.04 9.89
CA SER A 118 2.56 -2.14 9.64
C SER A 118 2.72 -2.79 8.26
N ILE A 119 2.85 -1.99 7.18
CA ILE A 119 3.02 -2.51 5.82
C ILE A 119 4.33 -3.29 5.67
N GLN A 120 5.44 -2.72 6.11
CA GLN A 120 6.75 -3.36 6.00
C GLN A 120 6.79 -4.66 6.81
N ASN A 121 6.34 -4.63 8.06
CA ASN A 121 6.33 -5.80 8.92
C ASN A 121 5.38 -6.89 8.38
N PHE A 122 4.24 -6.51 7.79
CA PHE A 122 3.38 -7.46 7.09
C PHE A 122 4.16 -8.22 6.01
N CYS A 123 4.89 -7.51 5.15
CA CYS A 123 5.70 -8.14 4.12
C CYS A 123 6.80 -9.04 4.71
N LEU A 124 7.48 -8.58 5.78
CA LEU A 124 8.53 -9.37 6.43
C LEU A 124 8.01 -10.69 7.03
N GLU A 125 6.77 -10.71 7.53
CA GLU A 125 6.15 -11.90 8.13
C GLU A 125 5.54 -12.84 7.09
N TYR A 126 4.81 -12.28 6.11
CA TYR A 126 3.91 -13.07 5.24
C TYR A 126 4.49 -13.41 3.86
N VAL A 127 5.63 -12.83 3.45
CA VAL A 127 6.31 -13.20 2.19
C VAL A 127 7.15 -14.46 2.40
N LYS A 128 6.97 -15.46 1.50
CA LYS A 128 7.69 -16.75 1.54
C LYS A 128 8.97 -16.76 0.71
N ASN A 129 9.01 -16.09 -0.45
CA ASN A 129 10.12 -16.11 -1.41
C ASN A 129 11.18 -15.04 -1.05
N LYS A 130 11.82 -15.19 0.12
CA LYS A 130 12.78 -14.21 0.66
C LYS A 130 14.20 -14.40 0.06
N LYS A 131 14.64 -15.65 -0.10
CA LYS A 131 15.97 -15.98 -0.63
C LYS A 131 16.09 -15.57 -2.10
N ASN A 132 17.21 -14.94 -2.46
CA ASN A 132 17.54 -14.51 -3.82
C ASN A 132 16.50 -13.57 -4.46
N ASN A 133 15.65 -12.91 -3.65
CA ASN A 133 14.68 -11.96 -4.11
C ASN A 133 15.17 -10.52 -3.86
N GLN A 134 15.73 -9.89 -4.90
CA GLN A 134 16.24 -8.51 -4.82
C GLN A 134 15.18 -7.50 -4.37
N ASN A 135 13.91 -7.69 -4.77
CA ASN A 135 12.79 -6.85 -4.31
C ASN A 135 12.59 -6.98 -2.80
N PHE A 136 12.72 -8.21 -2.26
CA PHE A 136 12.60 -8.45 -0.83
C PHE A 136 13.75 -7.79 -0.04
N GLU A 137 14.98 -7.89 -0.52
CA GLU A 137 16.12 -7.26 0.13
C GLU A 137 15.97 -5.73 0.18
N LYS A 138 15.53 -5.09 -0.91
CA LYS A 138 15.22 -3.66 -0.94
C LYS A 138 14.11 -3.30 0.05
N LEU A 139 13.01 -4.06 0.06
CA LEU A 139 11.86 -3.88 0.95
C LEU A 139 12.27 -4.02 2.43
N LYS A 140 13.10 -5.02 2.74
CA LYS A 140 13.61 -5.29 4.09
C LYS A 140 14.42 -4.10 4.63
N GLN A 141 15.26 -3.51 3.80
CA GLN A 141 16.06 -2.34 4.19
C GLN A 141 15.16 -1.12 4.46
N LYS A 142 14.20 -0.85 3.58
CA LYS A 142 13.33 0.32 3.71
C LYS A 142 12.08 0.17 2.85
N PHE A 143 10.93 0.55 3.41
CA PHE A 143 9.69 0.73 2.67
C PHE A 143 9.37 2.24 2.57
N PRO A 144 9.82 2.94 1.52
CA PRO A 144 9.66 4.40 1.39
C PRO A 144 8.19 4.82 1.31
N THR A 145 7.92 6.11 1.52
CA THR A 145 6.60 6.70 1.26
C THR A 145 6.26 6.58 -0.23
N CYS A 146 5.00 6.27 -0.53
CA CYS A 146 4.47 5.97 -1.87
C CYS A 146 5.10 4.72 -2.53
N ALA A 147 5.85 3.88 -1.80
CA ALA A 147 6.29 2.59 -2.32
C ALA A 147 5.13 1.59 -2.33
N VAL A 148 5.22 0.65 -3.26
CA VAL A 148 4.23 -0.39 -3.53
C VAL A 148 4.87 -1.76 -3.45
N ALA A 149 4.24 -2.68 -2.72
CA ALA A 149 4.54 -4.11 -2.78
C ALA A 149 3.38 -4.85 -3.44
N VAL A 150 3.66 -5.63 -4.48
CA VAL A 150 2.69 -6.50 -5.15
C VAL A 150 2.91 -7.94 -4.69
N LEU A 151 1.92 -8.47 -3.98
CA LEU A 151 1.94 -9.78 -3.36
C LEU A 151 0.92 -10.70 -4.04
N LEU A 152 1.31 -11.94 -4.33
CA LEU A 152 0.40 -12.98 -4.84
C LEU A 152 0.28 -14.12 -3.84
N SER A 153 -0.94 -14.64 -3.70
CA SER A 153 -1.24 -15.84 -2.92
C SER A 153 -2.03 -16.83 -3.75
N ASN A 154 -1.73 -18.12 -3.60
CA ASN A 154 -2.49 -19.21 -4.20
C ASN A 154 -3.72 -19.61 -3.36
N SER A 155 -4.01 -18.89 -2.28
CA SER A 155 -5.20 -19.11 -1.47
C SER A 155 -6.47 -18.84 -2.27
N LYS A 156 -7.47 -19.69 -2.12
CA LYS A 156 -8.79 -19.47 -2.74
C LYS A 156 -9.54 -18.32 -2.10
N ASN A 157 -9.41 -18.18 -0.78
CA ASN A 157 -10.13 -17.24 0.05
C ASN A 157 -9.15 -16.33 0.81
N TRP A 158 -9.52 -15.08 1.04
CA TRP A 158 -8.73 -14.16 1.87
C TRP A 158 -8.59 -14.66 3.32
N SER A 159 -9.64 -15.28 3.85
CA SER A 159 -9.65 -15.83 5.21
C SER A 159 -8.65 -16.95 5.46
N SER A 160 -8.28 -17.70 4.42
CA SER A 160 -7.38 -18.85 4.49
C SER A 160 -5.89 -18.51 4.29
N ILE A 161 -5.54 -17.24 4.20
CA ILE A 161 -4.14 -16.83 4.05
C ILE A 161 -3.37 -17.05 5.36
N ASP A 162 -2.33 -17.89 5.30
CA ASP A 162 -1.47 -18.23 6.42
C ASP A 162 -0.14 -17.48 6.41
N LYS A 163 0.68 -17.69 7.46
CA LYS A 163 2.09 -17.24 7.49
C LYS A 163 2.81 -17.76 6.24
N LYS A 164 3.63 -16.88 5.63
CA LYS A 164 4.30 -17.16 4.37
C LYS A 164 3.35 -17.51 3.21
N GLY A 165 2.12 -17.00 3.27
CA GLY A 165 1.09 -17.24 2.24
C GLY A 165 1.26 -16.41 0.97
N PHE A 166 2.19 -15.45 0.94
CA PHE A 166 2.39 -14.55 -0.19
C PHE A 166 3.76 -14.72 -0.85
N GLU A 167 3.80 -14.49 -2.16
CA GLU A 167 5.01 -14.25 -2.94
C GLU A 167 5.12 -12.77 -3.28
N LEU A 168 6.26 -12.14 -2.99
CA LEU A 168 6.55 -10.78 -3.46
C LEU A 168 6.94 -10.84 -4.94
N LYS A 169 6.11 -10.25 -5.80
CA LYS A 169 6.33 -10.19 -7.26
C LYS A 169 7.01 -8.90 -7.69
N LYS A 170 6.59 -7.76 -7.14
CA LYS A 170 7.19 -6.45 -7.43
C LYS A 170 7.32 -5.65 -6.14
N PHE A 171 8.38 -4.86 -6.06
CA PHE A 171 8.53 -3.78 -5.10
C PHE A 171 8.93 -2.53 -5.86
N ILE A 172 8.04 -1.56 -5.91
CA ILE A 172 8.15 -0.36 -6.75
C ILE A 172 8.31 0.84 -5.82
N ILE A 173 9.31 1.66 -6.07
CA ILE A 173 9.54 2.90 -5.33
C ILE A 173 9.46 4.08 -6.31
N PRO A 174 8.90 5.26 -5.92
CA PRO A 174 8.75 6.38 -6.85
C PRO A 174 10.04 6.77 -7.56
N LYS A 175 11.16 6.76 -6.83
CA LYS A 175 12.48 7.11 -7.40
C LYS A 175 12.92 6.20 -8.56
N SER A 176 12.51 4.93 -8.57
CA SER A 176 12.86 3.98 -9.65
C SER A 176 11.92 4.04 -10.85
N ILE A 177 10.95 4.96 -10.85
CA ILE A 177 10.05 5.20 -11.99
C ILE A 177 10.50 6.45 -12.75
N ASP A 178 11.19 7.37 -12.06
CA ASP A 178 11.59 8.69 -12.56
C ASP A 178 12.98 8.65 -13.25
N ASP A 179 13.69 7.51 -13.09
CA ASP A 179 14.97 7.19 -13.74
C ASP A 179 14.74 6.42 -15.07
#